data_68592ae520487698f41c57ca7ba30da6
#
_entry.id   68592ae520487698f41c57ca7ba30da6
#
_cell.length_a   1.000
_cell.length_b   1.000
_cell.length_c   1.000
_cell.angle_alpha   90.00
_cell.angle_beta   90.00
_cell.angle_gamma   90.00
#
_symmetry.space_group_name_H-M   'P 1'
#
loop_
_entity.id
_entity.type
_entity.pdbx_description
1 polymer ?
#
loop_
_entity_poly.entity_id
_entity_poly.type
_entity_poly.pdbx_seq_one_letter_code
_entity_poly.pdbx_strand_id
1 'polypeptide(L)'
;MIKIGIAIGILVAAVMLMKKKDMSYRQSILKTMYPVIMWSSKSAGKKQTLTNKENIAPAVSFYTLHTKDINGADFSMASLKGKKVLIVNTASDCGFTGQYEALEKLSKQFEGKLVVIGFPANDFKGQEKADEKNIASFCQKNYGVSFPLMSKSIVIKKNNQNEVYKWLTDLSLNGWCTQEPAWNFCKYLINEEGVLTHYFPMTVDPLDQSVIDAIN
;
A
#
# COMPACT_ATOMS: atom_id res chain seq x y z
N MET A 1 -21.10 8.61 33.75
CA MET A 1 -21.55 7.45 32.93
C MET A 1 -22.47 7.85 31.77
N ILE A 2 -23.44 8.74 31.93
CA ILE A 2 -24.39 9.16 30.85
C ILE A 2 -23.67 9.79 29.64
N LYS A 3 -22.64 10.64 29.83
CA LYS A 3 -21.90 11.29 28.75
C LYS A 3 -21.11 10.30 27.88
N ILE A 4 -20.61 9.22 28.48
CA ILE A 4 -19.87 8.15 27.75
C ILE A 4 -20.84 7.32 26.92
N GLY A 5 -22.02 7.02 27.46
CA GLY A 5 -23.07 6.28 26.72
C GLY A 5 -23.61 7.05 25.52
N ILE A 6 -23.76 8.39 25.62
CA ILE A 6 -24.17 9.24 24.51
C ILE A 6 -23.10 9.29 23.43
N ALA A 7 -21.83 9.43 23.79
CA ALA A 7 -20.72 9.44 22.84
C ALA A 7 -20.60 8.10 22.06
N ILE A 8 -20.77 6.97 22.75
CA ILE A 8 -20.78 5.64 22.14
C ILE A 8 -21.99 5.48 21.20
N GLY A 9 -23.18 5.95 21.62
CA GLY A 9 -24.39 5.93 20.79
C GLY A 9 -24.25 6.74 19.51
N ILE A 10 -23.64 7.92 19.57
CA ILE A 10 -23.37 8.79 18.42
C ILE A 10 -22.34 8.12 17.48
N LEU A 11 -21.31 7.49 18.03
CA LEU A 11 -20.30 6.78 17.23
C LEU A 11 -20.91 5.57 16.51
N VAL A 12 -21.74 4.79 17.19
CA VAL A 12 -22.44 3.64 16.59
C VAL A 12 -23.41 4.10 15.50
N ALA A 13 -24.19 5.17 15.75
CA ALA A 13 -25.08 5.76 14.75
C ALA A 13 -24.30 6.30 13.53
N ALA A 14 -23.18 6.97 13.75
CA ALA A 14 -22.31 7.46 12.68
C ALA A 14 -21.74 6.29 11.84
N VAL A 15 -21.29 5.20 12.48
CA VAL A 15 -20.82 3.99 11.79
C VAL A 15 -21.94 3.32 10.99
N MET A 16 -23.15 3.26 11.53
CA MET A 16 -24.31 2.71 10.81
C MET A 16 -24.68 3.55 9.59
N LEU A 17 -24.64 4.88 9.70
CA LEU A 17 -24.93 5.82 8.61
C LEU A 17 -23.82 5.82 7.53
N MET A 18 -22.57 5.57 7.93
CA MET A 18 -21.43 5.51 7.01
C MET A 18 -21.20 4.13 6.41
N LYS A 19 -21.91 3.10 6.88
CA LYS A 19 -21.77 1.74 6.37
C LYS A 19 -22.19 1.68 4.90
N LYS A 20 -21.22 1.52 4.01
CA LYS A 20 -21.49 1.16 2.62
C LYS A 20 -21.93 -0.29 2.53
N LYS A 21 -22.82 -0.61 1.58
CA LYS A 21 -23.45 -1.94 1.42
C LYS A 21 -22.42 -3.07 1.32
N ASP A 22 -21.24 -2.78 0.79
CA ASP A 22 -20.17 -3.75 0.52
C ASP A 22 -19.05 -3.78 1.58
N MET A 23 -19.26 -3.15 2.76
CA MET A 23 -18.29 -3.16 3.87
C MET A 23 -18.84 -3.92 5.08
N SER A 24 -17.98 -4.68 5.76
CA SER A 24 -18.28 -5.20 7.09
C SER A 24 -18.37 -4.07 8.13
N TYR A 25 -19.00 -4.31 9.27
CA TYR A 25 -19.00 -3.36 10.38
C TYR A 25 -17.60 -2.99 10.84
N ARG A 26 -16.69 -3.97 10.90
CA ARG A 26 -15.29 -3.76 11.25
C ARG A 26 -14.60 -2.82 10.28
N GLN A 27 -14.74 -3.03 8.97
CA GLN A 27 -14.17 -2.17 7.93
C GLN A 27 -14.72 -0.74 8.01
N SER A 28 -16.01 -0.58 8.28
CA SER A 28 -16.63 0.74 8.45
C SER A 28 -16.07 1.48 9.68
N ILE A 29 -15.88 0.78 10.80
CA ILE A 29 -15.26 1.33 12.02
C ILE A 29 -13.81 1.73 11.72
N LEU A 30 -13.01 0.86 11.11
CA LEU A 30 -11.63 1.15 10.78
C LEU A 30 -11.49 2.35 9.84
N LYS A 31 -12.38 2.47 8.85
CA LYS A 31 -12.42 3.63 7.95
C LYS A 31 -12.72 4.93 8.70
N THR A 32 -13.68 4.91 9.60
CA THR A 32 -14.05 6.10 10.43
C THR A 32 -12.92 6.47 11.40
N MET A 33 -12.24 5.46 11.96
CA MET A 33 -11.15 5.66 12.92
C MET A 33 -9.79 5.95 12.26
N TYR A 34 -9.70 5.85 10.93
CA TYR A 34 -8.43 6.01 10.21
C TYR A 34 -7.68 7.32 10.54
N PRO A 35 -8.31 8.53 10.61
CA PRO A 35 -7.59 9.75 10.98
C PRO A 35 -6.97 9.66 12.38
N VAL A 36 -7.65 9.04 13.33
CA VAL A 36 -7.16 8.84 14.71
C VAL A 36 -6.01 7.84 14.72
N ILE A 37 -6.12 6.75 13.95
CA ILE A 37 -5.06 5.75 13.80
C ILE A 37 -3.80 6.40 13.22
N MET A 38 -3.93 7.21 12.17
CA MET A 38 -2.80 7.91 11.57
C MET A 38 -2.17 8.93 12.51
N TRP A 39 -2.99 9.69 13.24
CA TRP A 39 -2.49 10.63 14.24
C TRP A 39 -1.71 9.93 15.35
N SER A 40 -2.25 8.86 15.92
CA SER A 40 -1.59 8.09 16.98
C SER A 40 -0.32 7.39 16.49
N SER A 41 -0.30 6.90 15.26
CA SER A 41 0.86 6.22 14.68
C SER A 41 2.05 7.16 14.46
N LYS A 42 1.80 8.44 14.16
CA LYS A 42 2.84 9.48 14.07
C LYS A 42 3.52 9.73 15.41
N SER A 43 2.81 9.56 16.53
CA SER A 43 3.32 9.76 17.89
C SER A 43 4.05 8.53 18.46
N ALA A 44 3.77 7.33 17.95
CA ALA A 44 4.26 6.05 18.51
C ALA A 44 5.68 5.64 18.07
N GLY A 45 6.49 6.58 17.61
CA GLY A 45 7.86 6.35 17.14
C GLY A 45 7.92 6.16 15.63
N LYS A 46 8.68 7.02 14.96
CA LYS A 46 8.88 6.99 13.51
C LYS A 46 9.66 5.74 13.15
N LYS A 47 9.01 4.72 12.58
CA LYS A 47 9.74 3.77 11.74
C LYS A 47 10.36 4.59 10.62
N GLN A 48 11.67 4.46 10.46
CA GLN A 48 12.45 5.34 9.61
C GLN A 48 12.16 5.06 8.14
N THR A 49 11.89 6.11 7.37
CA THR A 49 12.01 6.06 5.92
C THR A 49 13.47 5.74 5.57
N LEU A 50 13.68 4.79 4.68
CA LEU A 50 15.02 4.45 4.16
C LEU A 50 15.17 5.04 2.77
N THR A 51 16.36 5.54 2.48
CA THR A 51 16.66 6.19 1.20
C THR A 51 17.98 5.67 0.63
N ASN A 52 18.01 5.40 -0.65
CA ASN A 52 19.21 5.07 -1.42
C ASN A 52 20.00 6.37 -1.70
N LYS A 53 20.76 6.83 -0.70
CA LYS A 53 21.50 8.10 -0.79
C LYS A 53 22.60 8.10 -1.82
N GLU A 54 23.17 6.93 -2.08
CA GLU A 54 24.30 6.74 -3.01
C GLU A 54 23.83 6.39 -4.41
N ASN A 55 22.52 6.35 -4.64
CA ASN A 55 21.88 5.95 -5.89
C ASN A 55 22.45 4.64 -6.46
N ILE A 56 22.64 3.64 -5.59
CA ILE A 56 23.15 2.32 -5.95
C ILE A 56 22.19 1.66 -6.93
N ALA A 57 22.70 1.33 -8.11
CA ALA A 57 21.95 0.67 -9.16
C ALA A 57 21.66 -0.80 -8.80
N PRO A 58 20.53 -1.36 -9.24
CA PRO A 58 20.20 -2.76 -9.01
C PRO A 58 21.10 -3.68 -9.87
N ALA A 59 21.48 -4.82 -9.29
CA ALA A 59 22.20 -5.88 -10.04
C ALA A 59 21.26 -6.61 -11.02
N VAL A 60 19.97 -6.69 -10.68
CA VAL A 60 18.93 -7.25 -11.54
C VAL A 60 17.94 -6.13 -11.89
N SER A 61 17.72 -5.89 -13.18
CA SER A 61 16.83 -4.82 -13.63
C SER A 61 15.40 -5.04 -13.13
N PHE A 62 14.81 -4.02 -12.52
CA PHE A 62 13.40 -4.00 -12.13
C PHE A 62 12.47 -4.35 -13.31
N TYR A 63 12.81 -3.93 -14.50
CA TYR A 63 12.01 -4.12 -15.71
C TYR A 63 12.00 -5.54 -16.26
N THR A 64 12.80 -6.46 -15.71
CA THR A 64 12.75 -7.89 -16.06
C THR A 64 11.76 -8.67 -15.23
N LEU A 65 11.18 -8.04 -14.19
CA LEU A 65 10.26 -8.69 -13.28
C LEU A 65 8.85 -8.80 -13.86
N HIS A 66 8.17 -9.85 -13.47
CA HIS A 66 6.79 -10.13 -13.87
C HIS A 66 5.93 -10.45 -12.65
N THR A 67 4.62 -10.28 -12.79
CA THR A 67 3.62 -10.71 -11.80
C THR A 67 2.31 -10.94 -12.53
N LYS A 68 1.24 -11.25 -11.78
CA LYS A 68 -0.12 -11.31 -12.34
C LYS A 68 -0.94 -10.15 -11.79
N ASP A 69 -1.75 -9.54 -12.67
CA ASP A 69 -2.74 -8.55 -12.25
C ASP A 69 -3.87 -9.21 -11.44
N ILE A 70 -4.77 -8.40 -10.90
CA ILE A 70 -5.90 -8.86 -10.08
C ILE A 70 -6.87 -9.77 -10.85
N ASN A 71 -6.83 -9.79 -12.18
CA ASN A 71 -7.63 -10.64 -13.05
C ASN A 71 -6.88 -11.92 -13.49
N GLY A 72 -5.62 -12.08 -13.04
CA GLY A 72 -4.76 -13.23 -13.37
C GLY A 72 -3.99 -13.10 -14.69
N ALA A 73 -4.08 -11.96 -15.39
CA ALA A 73 -3.29 -11.70 -16.58
C ALA A 73 -1.83 -11.38 -16.24
N ASP A 74 -0.91 -11.74 -17.13
CA ASP A 74 0.51 -11.44 -16.95
C ASP A 74 0.75 -9.92 -16.99
N PHE A 75 1.49 -9.41 -15.99
CA PHE A 75 1.87 -8.02 -15.87
C PHE A 75 3.39 -7.90 -15.83
N SER A 76 3.95 -7.26 -16.85
CA SER A 76 5.39 -7.03 -16.96
C SER A 76 5.77 -5.65 -16.46
N MET A 77 6.77 -5.56 -15.58
CA MET A 77 7.31 -4.27 -15.13
C MET A 77 7.99 -3.49 -16.26
N ALA A 78 8.32 -4.13 -17.39
CA ALA A 78 8.84 -3.46 -18.58
C ALA A 78 7.88 -2.39 -19.14
N SER A 79 6.57 -2.56 -18.95
CA SER A 79 5.54 -1.58 -19.36
C SER A 79 5.60 -0.25 -18.61
N LEU A 80 6.39 -0.19 -17.51
CA LEU A 80 6.51 0.96 -16.62
C LEU A 80 7.77 1.79 -16.87
N LYS A 81 8.59 1.42 -17.87
CA LYS A 81 9.83 2.16 -18.18
C LYS A 81 9.57 3.66 -18.36
N GLY A 82 10.48 4.47 -17.80
CA GLY A 82 10.40 5.92 -17.88
C GLY A 82 9.37 6.57 -16.95
N LYS A 83 8.76 5.78 -16.04
CA LYS A 83 7.85 6.29 -15.00
C LYS A 83 8.38 5.90 -13.63
N LYS A 84 8.13 6.75 -12.63
CA LYS A 84 8.28 6.36 -11.24
C LYS A 84 7.21 5.33 -10.87
N VAL A 85 7.56 4.37 -10.01
CA VAL A 85 6.64 3.32 -9.57
C VAL A 85 6.58 3.28 -8.06
N LEU A 86 5.39 3.39 -7.48
CA LEU A 86 5.14 3.23 -6.06
C LEU A 86 4.46 1.88 -5.80
N ILE A 87 5.22 0.92 -5.29
CA ILE A 87 4.71 -0.41 -4.92
C ILE A 87 4.24 -0.39 -3.49
N VAL A 88 3.02 -0.88 -3.24
CA VAL A 88 2.37 -0.86 -1.92
C VAL A 88 1.75 -2.22 -1.64
N ASN A 89 2.07 -2.84 -0.50
CA ASN A 89 1.34 -4.02 -0.02
C ASN A 89 0.07 -3.59 0.71
N THR A 90 -1.06 -4.14 0.33
CA THR A 90 -2.37 -3.66 0.75
C THR A 90 -3.21 -4.75 1.44
N ALA A 91 -4.25 -4.33 2.17
CA ALA A 91 -5.24 -5.23 2.75
C ALA A 91 -6.57 -4.52 3.01
N SER A 92 -7.68 -5.25 2.84
CA SER A 92 -9.06 -4.72 2.97
C SER A 92 -9.56 -4.59 4.41
N ASP A 93 -8.93 -5.27 5.39
CA ASP A 93 -9.40 -5.32 6.79
C ASP A 93 -8.30 -4.86 7.78
N CYS A 94 -7.55 -3.82 7.42
CA CYS A 94 -6.45 -3.23 8.17
C CYS A 94 -6.83 -1.85 8.72
N GLY A 95 -6.25 -1.44 9.85
CA GLY A 95 -6.39 -0.07 10.37
C GLY A 95 -5.89 1.00 9.39
N PHE A 96 -4.95 0.65 8.50
CA PHE A 96 -4.39 1.54 7.49
C PHE A 96 -5.10 1.48 6.12
N THR A 97 -6.21 0.73 5.99
CA THR A 97 -6.95 0.59 4.72
C THR A 97 -7.42 1.94 4.15
N GLY A 98 -7.63 2.94 5.01
CA GLY A 98 -7.93 4.32 4.58
C GLY A 98 -6.88 4.95 3.67
N GLN A 99 -5.63 4.44 3.65
CA GLN A 99 -4.59 4.92 2.73
C GLN A 99 -4.92 4.69 1.24
N TYR A 100 -5.84 3.80 0.91
CA TYR A 100 -6.29 3.66 -0.48
C TYR A 100 -6.78 4.98 -1.09
N GLU A 101 -7.50 5.80 -0.30
CA GLU A 101 -7.99 7.10 -0.77
C GLU A 101 -6.83 8.07 -1.06
N ALA A 102 -5.83 8.10 -0.18
CA ALA A 102 -4.64 8.92 -0.37
C ALA A 102 -3.77 8.43 -1.54
N LEU A 103 -3.64 7.11 -1.72
CA LEU A 103 -2.94 6.50 -2.86
C LEU A 103 -3.63 6.82 -4.19
N GLU A 104 -4.97 6.81 -4.24
CA GLU A 104 -5.73 7.18 -5.43
C GLU A 104 -5.55 8.66 -5.76
N LYS A 105 -5.58 9.54 -4.76
CA LYS A 105 -5.30 10.97 -4.95
C LYS A 105 -3.88 11.19 -5.48
N LEU A 106 -2.89 10.51 -4.91
CA LEU A 106 -1.49 10.59 -5.32
C LEU A 106 -1.33 10.11 -6.78
N SER A 107 -1.94 8.98 -7.13
CA SER A 107 -1.92 8.43 -8.49
C SER A 107 -2.46 9.42 -9.51
N LYS A 108 -3.57 10.10 -9.20
CA LYS A 108 -4.16 11.14 -10.07
C LYS A 108 -3.33 12.41 -10.14
N GLN A 109 -2.78 12.84 -9.01
CA GLN A 109 -1.95 14.05 -8.92
C GLN A 109 -0.70 13.95 -9.80
N PHE A 110 -0.12 12.75 -9.90
CA PHE A 110 1.09 12.48 -10.66
C PHE A 110 0.83 11.62 -11.92
N GLU A 111 -0.38 11.69 -12.48
CA GLU A 111 -0.72 10.97 -13.70
C GLU A 111 0.28 11.24 -14.82
N GLY A 112 0.70 10.18 -15.51
CA GLY A 112 1.74 10.25 -16.53
C GLY A 112 3.18 10.15 -16.01
N LYS A 113 3.45 10.53 -14.74
CA LYS A 113 4.78 10.48 -14.11
C LYS A 113 4.95 9.34 -13.13
N LEU A 114 3.92 9.02 -12.35
CA LEU A 114 3.92 7.99 -11.33
C LEU A 114 2.88 6.91 -11.66
N VAL A 115 3.26 5.65 -11.44
CA VAL A 115 2.31 4.52 -11.40
C VAL A 115 2.30 3.96 -9.99
N VAL A 116 1.15 4.00 -9.33
CA VAL A 116 0.91 3.28 -8.07
C VAL A 116 0.49 1.85 -8.40
N ILE A 117 1.06 0.86 -7.70
CA ILE A 117 0.70 -0.56 -7.85
C ILE A 117 0.41 -1.16 -6.48
N GLY A 118 -0.81 -1.66 -6.30
CA GLY A 118 -1.23 -2.33 -5.08
C GLY A 118 -1.03 -3.84 -5.16
N PHE A 119 -0.42 -4.43 -4.13
CA PHE A 119 -0.27 -5.86 -3.95
C PHE A 119 -1.10 -6.32 -2.74
N PRO A 120 -2.30 -6.84 -2.93
CA PRO A 120 -3.07 -7.42 -1.83
C PRO A 120 -2.28 -8.54 -1.15
N ALA A 121 -2.17 -8.50 0.19
CA ALA A 121 -1.35 -9.43 0.96
C ALA A 121 -2.05 -9.89 2.24
N ASN A 122 -2.06 -11.20 2.47
CA ASN A 122 -2.66 -11.79 3.67
C ASN A 122 -1.64 -12.16 4.75
N ASP A 123 -0.40 -11.69 4.60
CA ASP A 123 0.71 -12.05 5.50
C ASP A 123 0.57 -11.46 6.91
N PHE A 124 -0.16 -10.37 7.05
CA PHE A 124 -0.30 -9.62 8.30
C PHE A 124 -1.65 -9.89 8.96
N LYS A 125 -1.67 -10.83 9.91
CA LYS A 125 -2.84 -11.24 10.72
C LYS A 125 -4.06 -11.63 9.88
N GLY A 126 -3.88 -12.11 8.66
CA GLY A 126 -4.98 -12.55 7.83
C GLY A 126 -5.97 -11.43 7.49
N GLN A 127 -5.48 -10.22 7.20
CA GLN A 127 -6.30 -9.03 6.93
C GLN A 127 -6.72 -8.89 5.45
N GLU A 128 -6.37 -9.85 4.58
CA GLU A 128 -6.82 -9.93 3.18
C GLU A 128 -7.32 -11.32 2.85
N LYS A 129 -8.48 -11.69 3.40
CA LYS A 129 -9.06 -13.03 3.23
C LYS A 129 -9.86 -13.19 1.93
N ALA A 130 -10.33 -12.09 1.34
CA ALA A 130 -11.16 -12.11 0.16
C ALA A 130 -10.41 -12.69 -1.06
N ASP A 131 -11.15 -13.16 -2.05
CA ASP A 131 -10.61 -13.47 -3.38
C ASP A 131 -10.36 -12.18 -4.18
N GLU A 132 -9.67 -12.29 -5.29
CA GLU A 132 -9.24 -11.17 -6.14
C GLU A 132 -10.42 -10.32 -6.63
N LYS A 133 -11.52 -10.95 -7.04
CA LYS A 133 -12.73 -10.26 -7.53
C LYS A 133 -13.36 -9.40 -6.43
N ASN A 134 -13.45 -9.93 -5.22
CA ASN A 134 -14.00 -9.21 -4.07
C ASN A 134 -13.05 -8.11 -3.61
N ILE A 135 -11.73 -8.32 -3.66
CA ILE A 135 -10.71 -7.29 -3.38
C ILE A 135 -10.86 -6.13 -4.36
N ALA A 136 -10.87 -6.40 -5.68
CA ALA A 136 -11.02 -5.38 -6.71
C ALA A 136 -12.30 -4.56 -6.53
N SER A 137 -13.44 -5.26 -6.34
CA SER A 137 -14.73 -4.62 -6.07
C SER A 137 -14.72 -3.75 -4.81
N PHE A 138 -14.13 -4.24 -3.71
CA PHE A 138 -13.99 -3.50 -2.46
C PHE A 138 -13.18 -2.22 -2.64
N CYS A 139 -12.02 -2.30 -3.29
CA CYS A 139 -11.14 -1.16 -3.52
C CYS A 139 -11.82 -0.09 -4.38
N GLN A 140 -12.43 -0.50 -5.50
CA GLN A 140 -13.12 0.41 -6.40
C GLN A 140 -14.32 1.07 -5.75
N LYS A 141 -15.25 0.29 -5.15
CA LYS A 141 -16.51 0.83 -4.60
C LYS A 141 -16.32 1.69 -3.36
N ASN A 142 -15.35 1.37 -2.52
CA ASN A 142 -15.20 2.02 -1.23
C ASN A 142 -14.17 3.14 -1.22
N TYR A 143 -13.17 3.09 -2.13
CA TYR A 143 -12.06 4.06 -2.17
C TYR A 143 -11.82 4.66 -3.54
N GLY A 144 -12.57 4.24 -4.58
CA GLY A 144 -12.43 4.74 -5.93
C GLY A 144 -11.13 4.33 -6.61
N VAL A 145 -10.47 3.27 -6.12
CA VAL A 145 -9.17 2.82 -6.64
C VAL A 145 -9.27 2.53 -8.13
N SER A 146 -8.44 3.22 -8.90
CA SER A 146 -8.29 3.08 -10.36
C SER A 146 -6.88 2.64 -10.78
N PHE A 147 -5.89 2.72 -9.87
CA PHE A 147 -4.53 2.24 -10.14
C PHE A 147 -4.48 0.70 -10.16
N PRO A 148 -3.48 0.11 -10.85
CA PRO A 148 -3.32 -1.33 -10.97
C PRO A 148 -3.25 -2.05 -9.62
N LEU A 149 -4.05 -3.10 -9.49
CA LEU A 149 -3.96 -4.07 -8.40
C LEU A 149 -3.43 -5.40 -8.96
N MET A 150 -2.51 -6.02 -8.23
CA MET A 150 -1.97 -7.33 -8.55
C MET A 150 -2.76 -8.44 -7.86
N SER A 151 -2.60 -9.67 -8.32
CA SER A 151 -3.11 -10.86 -7.64
C SER A 151 -2.57 -10.93 -6.22
N LYS A 152 -3.35 -11.48 -5.31
CA LYS A 152 -2.97 -11.64 -3.90
C LYS A 152 -1.63 -12.37 -3.78
N SER A 153 -0.69 -11.77 -3.09
CA SER A 153 0.71 -12.15 -3.11
C SER A 153 1.27 -12.35 -1.71
N ILE A 154 2.32 -13.17 -1.61
CA ILE A 154 3.17 -13.27 -0.44
C ILE A 154 4.24 -12.19 -0.54
N VAL A 155 4.27 -11.26 0.41
CA VAL A 155 5.14 -10.08 0.37
C VAL A 155 6.30 -10.12 1.37
N ILE A 156 6.31 -11.08 2.29
CA ILE A 156 7.39 -11.31 3.25
C ILE A 156 8.33 -12.43 2.79
N LYS A 157 9.56 -12.47 3.34
CA LYS A 157 10.55 -13.52 3.03
C LYS A 157 10.09 -14.87 3.57
N LYS A 158 9.49 -15.66 2.70
CA LYS A 158 9.15 -17.07 2.91
C LYS A 158 9.01 -17.78 1.57
N ASN A 159 8.76 -19.09 1.59
CA ASN A 159 8.51 -19.85 0.37
C ASN A 159 7.40 -19.21 -0.46
N ASN A 160 7.60 -19.16 -1.79
CA ASN A 160 6.69 -18.57 -2.76
C ASN A 160 6.49 -17.05 -2.59
N GLN A 161 7.46 -16.34 -2.01
CA GLN A 161 7.45 -14.86 -2.04
C GLN A 161 7.31 -14.37 -3.47
N ASN A 162 6.45 -13.39 -3.69
CA ASN A 162 6.27 -12.74 -4.99
C ASN A 162 7.62 -12.19 -5.48
N GLU A 163 7.94 -12.40 -6.75
CA GLU A 163 9.24 -12.07 -7.35
C GLU A 163 9.56 -10.56 -7.22
N VAL A 164 8.56 -9.68 -7.34
CA VAL A 164 8.75 -8.24 -7.14
C VAL A 164 9.15 -7.95 -5.69
N TYR A 165 8.49 -8.56 -4.71
CA TYR A 165 8.84 -8.38 -3.30
C TYR A 165 10.16 -9.05 -2.92
N LYS A 166 10.53 -10.16 -3.57
CA LYS A 166 11.87 -10.72 -3.46
C LYS A 166 12.92 -9.71 -3.90
N TRP A 167 12.72 -9.10 -5.07
CA TRP A 167 13.60 -8.04 -5.58
C TRP A 167 13.67 -6.85 -4.62
N LEU A 168 12.54 -6.34 -4.12
CA LEU A 168 12.48 -5.19 -3.21
C LEU A 168 13.21 -5.40 -1.88
N THR A 169 13.40 -6.66 -1.46
CA THR A 169 13.90 -7.00 -0.12
C THR A 169 15.21 -7.80 -0.13
N ASP A 170 15.82 -7.97 -1.30
CA ASP A 170 17.08 -8.68 -1.47
C ASP A 170 18.16 -7.75 -2.01
N LEU A 171 19.14 -7.46 -1.14
CA LEU A 171 20.31 -6.61 -1.46
C LEU A 171 21.04 -7.06 -2.72
N SER A 172 21.15 -8.37 -2.95
CA SER A 172 21.85 -8.92 -4.12
C SER A 172 21.14 -8.63 -5.45
N LEU A 173 19.85 -8.29 -5.40
CA LEU A 173 19.01 -7.98 -6.56
C LEU A 173 18.85 -6.48 -6.76
N ASN A 174 18.47 -5.75 -5.70
CA ASN A 174 18.14 -4.32 -5.78
C ASN A 174 19.30 -3.37 -5.45
N GLY A 175 20.42 -3.89 -4.94
CA GLY A 175 21.65 -3.16 -4.68
C GLY A 175 21.81 -2.60 -3.26
N TRP A 176 20.72 -2.34 -2.49
CA TRP A 176 20.89 -1.69 -1.19
C TRP A 176 19.83 -2.06 -0.11
N CYS A 177 18.63 -2.42 -0.49
CA CYS A 177 17.52 -2.55 0.46
C CYS A 177 17.30 -4.02 0.87
N THR A 178 17.22 -4.26 2.18
CA THR A 178 16.83 -5.55 2.76
C THR A 178 15.54 -5.47 3.56
N GLN A 179 14.93 -4.27 3.63
CA GLN A 179 13.77 -4.01 4.47
C GLN A 179 12.53 -4.68 3.90
N GLU A 180 11.98 -5.62 4.66
CA GLU A 180 10.66 -6.21 4.38
C GLU A 180 9.52 -5.27 4.80
N PRO A 181 8.32 -5.43 4.20
CA PRO A 181 7.13 -4.78 4.74
C PRO A 181 6.94 -5.14 6.21
N ALA A 182 6.96 -4.15 7.09
CA ALA A 182 6.75 -4.37 8.52
C ALA A 182 5.26 -4.59 8.87
N TRP A 183 4.36 -4.20 7.96
CA TRP A 183 2.91 -4.31 8.06
C TRP A 183 2.27 -4.03 6.70
N ASN A 184 0.93 -4.09 6.61
CA ASN A 184 0.23 -3.62 5.41
C ASN A 184 0.45 -2.12 5.20
N PHE A 185 0.45 -1.69 3.94
CA PHE A 185 0.65 -0.30 3.50
C PHE A 185 2.07 0.24 3.69
N CYS A 186 3.10 -0.63 3.67
CA CYS A 186 4.47 -0.19 3.39
C CYS A 186 4.63 0.11 1.90
N LYS A 187 5.48 1.08 1.57
CA LYS A 187 5.64 1.56 0.20
C LYS A 187 7.10 1.53 -0.20
N TYR A 188 7.35 1.22 -1.48
CA TYR A 188 8.67 1.24 -2.11
C TYR A 188 8.58 2.10 -3.36
N LEU A 189 9.46 3.07 -3.49
CA LEU A 189 9.52 3.95 -4.65
C LEU A 189 10.68 3.58 -5.55
N ILE A 190 10.39 3.33 -6.81
CA ILE A 190 11.33 3.06 -7.88
C ILE A 190 11.33 4.27 -8.82
N ASN A 191 12.51 4.76 -9.21
CA ASN A 191 12.64 5.87 -10.14
C ASN A 191 12.48 5.44 -11.62
N GLU A 192 12.60 6.39 -12.53
CA GLU A 192 12.40 6.21 -13.98
C GLU A 192 13.43 5.28 -14.61
N GLU A 193 14.61 5.14 -13.99
CA GLU A 193 15.70 4.25 -14.40
C GLU A 193 15.54 2.82 -13.84
N GLY A 194 14.52 2.58 -13.00
CA GLY A 194 14.28 1.29 -12.37
C GLY A 194 15.12 1.06 -11.11
N VAL A 195 15.63 2.12 -10.49
CA VAL A 195 16.38 2.06 -9.23
C VAL A 195 15.40 2.21 -8.05
N LEU A 196 15.47 1.30 -7.09
CA LEU A 196 14.76 1.45 -5.81
C LEU A 196 15.38 2.62 -5.03
N THR A 197 14.62 3.69 -4.79
CA THR A 197 15.11 4.90 -4.14
C THR A 197 14.69 5.03 -2.68
N HIS A 198 13.46 4.59 -2.35
CA HIS A 198 12.91 4.79 -1.00
C HIS A 198 12.10 3.60 -0.53
N TYR A 199 12.12 3.38 0.79
CA TYR A 199 11.13 2.61 1.53
C TYR A 199 10.41 3.54 2.52
N PHE A 200 9.09 3.54 2.52
CA PHE A 200 8.26 4.25 3.48
C PHE A 200 7.44 3.25 4.32
N PRO A 201 7.51 3.32 5.65
CA PRO A 201 6.69 2.47 6.51
C PRO A 201 5.20 2.83 6.42
N MET A 202 4.34 1.95 6.92
CA MET A 202 2.88 2.12 6.93
C MET A 202 2.40 3.40 7.63
N THR A 203 3.19 3.96 8.54
CA THR A 203 2.87 5.18 9.29
C THR A 203 3.09 6.47 8.51
N VAL A 204 3.76 6.41 7.35
CA VAL A 204 3.91 7.53 6.42
C VAL A 204 2.70 7.56 5.49
N ASP A 205 1.95 8.67 5.54
CA ASP A 205 0.80 8.89 4.67
C ASP A 205 1.26 9.01 3.20
N PRO A 206 0.54 8.44 2.23
CA PRO A 206 0.89 8.61 0.82
C PRO A 206 1.00 10.07 0.35
N LEU A 207 0.27 10.99 0.98
CA LEU A 207 0.32 12.43 0.69
C LEU A 207 1.25 13.20 1.63
N ASP A 208 2.07 12.51 2.43
CA ASP A 208 3.10 13.17 3.25
C ASP A 208 4.12 13.87 2.34
N GLN A 209 4.60 15.05 2.77
CA GLN A 209 5.52 15.86 1.97
C GLN A 209 6.78 15.06 1.58
N SER A 210 7.27 14.19 2.45
CA SER A 210 8.42 13.33 2.16
C SER A 210 8.20 12.35 1.00
N VAL A 211 6.98 11.91 0.76
CA VAL A 211 6.62 11.07 -0.39
C VAL A 211 6.51 11.93 -1.64
N ILE A 212 5.87 13.09 -1.53
CA ILE A 212 5.71 14.04 -2.64
C ILE A 212 7.08 14.53 -3.13
N ASP A 213 7.99 14.90 -2.21
CA ASP A 213 9.34 15.35 -2.55
C ASP A 213 10.17 14.24 -3.24
N ALA A 214 9.99 12.98 -2.84
CA ALA A 214 10.67 11.86 -3.47
C ALA A 214 10.14 11.55 -4.89
N ILE A 215 8.89 11.94 -5.20
CA ILE A 215 8.28 11.77 -6.51
C ILE A 215 8.64 12.93 -7.46
N ASN A 216 8.87 14.14 -6.97
CA ASN A 216 9.27 15.29 -7.78
C ASN A 216 10.70 15.19 -8.27
#